data_037b83495da941e575e96e1b440e28e4
#
_entry.id   037b83495da941e575e96e1b440e28e4
#
_cell.length_a   1.000
_cell.length_b   1.000
_cell.length_c   1.000
_cell.angle_alpha   90.00
_cell.angle_beta   90.00
_cell.angle_gamma   90.00
#
_symmetry.space_group_name_H-M   'P 1'
#
loop_
_entity.id
_entity.type
_entity.pdbx_description
1 polymer ?
#
loop_
_entity_poly.entity_id
_entity_poly.type
_entity_poly.pdbx_seq_one_letter_code
_entity_poly.pdbx_strand_id
1 'polypeptide(L)'
;LEALHQELAQKGGAVIGINAFTLDGEEGAISDAKDLLSKKGVSYQNIWFASDSEAGKFTSGLYAFPTTYVVDSNGNIVGEPIVGAVTAPDQIKALQALIDQAISG
;
A
#
# COMPACT_ATOMS: atom_id res chain seq x y z
N LEU A 1 6.84 6.36 -2.08
CA LEU A 1 6.14 5.23 -2.72
C LEU A 1 5.74 5.51 -4.17
N GLU A 2 5.47 6.77 -4.54
CA GLU A 2 5.14 7.10 -5.93
C GLU A 2 6.31 6.78 -6.88
N ALA A 3 7.54 7.12 -6.51
CA ALA A 3 8.72 6.79 -7.31
C ALA A 3 8.86 5.29 -7.50
N LEU A 4 8.61 4.51 -6.44
CA LEU A 4 8.63 3.05 -6.49
C LEU A 4 7.52 2.52 -7.42
N HIS A 5 6.34 3.12 -7.39
CA HIS A 5 5.23 2.76 -8.27
C HIS A 5 5.62 2.92 -9.74
N GLN A 6 6.23 4.05 -10.09
CA GLN A 6 6.69 4.30 -11.46
C GLN A 6 7.73 3.27 -11.92
N GLU A 7 8.65 2.90 -11.04
CA GLU A 7 9.64 1.87 -11.33
C GLU A 7 9.00 0.49 -11.50
N LEU A 8 8.10 0.10 -10.60
CA LEU A 8 7.40 -1.18 -10.67
C LEU A 8 6.49 -1.31 -11.88
N ALA A 9 5.86 -0.22 -12.31
CA ALA A 9 4.99 -0.23 -13.48
C ALA A 9 5.73 -0.71 -14.74
N GLN A 10 7.04 -0.42 -14.84
CA GLN A 10 7.87 -0.88 -15.94
C GLN A 10 8.19 -2.39 -15.87
N LYS A 11 8.02 -2.98 -14.69
CA LYS A 11 8.30 -4.40 -14.42
C LYS A 11 7.03 -5.24 -14.28
N GLY A 12 5.87 -4.66 -14.58
CA GLY A 12 4.58 -5.34 -14.46
C GLY A 12 4.02 -5.38 -13.06
N GLY A 13 4.55 -4.56 -12.16
CA GLY A 13 4.05 -4.43 -10.79
C GLY A 13 3.35 -3.09 -10.55
N ALA A 14 2.85 -2.90 -9.35
CA ALA A 14 2.20 -1.65 -8.96
C ALA A 14 2.20 -1.48 -7.44
N VAL A 15 2.07 -0.24 -6.99
CA VAL A 15 1.74 0.08 -5.60
C VAL A 15 0.24 0.34 -5.53
N ILE A 16 -0.41 -0.20 -4.51
CA ILE A 16 -1.83 0.03 -4.24
C ILE A 16 -1.94 0.53 -2.81
N GLY A 17 -2.59 1.67 -2.63
CA GLY A 17 -2.85 2.24 -1.32
C GLY A 17 -4.22 1.81 -0.79
N ILE A 18 -4.30 1.55 0.51
CA ILE A 18 -5.55 1.28 1.20
C ILE A 18 -5.65 2.29 2.34
N ASN A 19 -6.70 3.10 2.31
CA ASN A 19 -6.91 4.11 3.35
C ASN A 19 -7.92 3.58 4.36
N ALA A 20 -7.47 3.35 5.59
CA ALA A 20 -8.32 2.84 6.67
C ALA A 20 -9.44 3.81 7.06
N PHE A 21 -9.29 5.11 6.78
CA PHE A 21 -10.29 6.12 7.09
C PHE A 21 -11.41 6.20 6.05
N THR A 22 -11.26 5.55 4.89
CA THR A 22 -12.26 5.52 3.83
C THR A 22 -13.04 4.19 3.77
N LEU A 23 -12.92 3.35 4.81
CA LEU A 23 -13.72 2.12 4.91
C LEU A 23 -15.21 2.44 4.78
N ASP A 24 -15.94 1.56 4.11
CA ASP A 24 -17.36 1.70 3.80
C ASP A 24 -17.69 2.88 2.88
N GLY A 25 -16.67 3.50 2.25
CA GLY A 25 -16.87 4.57 1.28
C GLY A 25 -17.38 5.87 1.88
N GLU A 26 -16.94 6.22 3.07
CA GLU A 26 -17.31 7.48 3.74
C GLU A 26 -16.88 8.69 2.87
N GLU A 27 -17.86 9.50 2.42
CA GLU A 27 -17.65 10.53 1.39
C GLU A 27 -16.68 11.63 1.83
N GLY A 28 -16.80 12.10 3.06
CA GLY A 28 -15.91 13.14 3.58
C GLY A 28 -14.46 12.69 3.63
N ALA A 29 -14.23 11.48 4.12
CA ALA A 29 -12.89 10.91 4.20
C ALA A 29 -12.32 10.64 2.80
N ILE A 30 -13.15 10.21 1.84
CA ILE A 30 -12.73 10.01 0.45
C ILE A 30 -12.32 11.34 -0.17
N SER A 31 -13.10 12.40 0.03
CA SER A 31 -12.78 13.73 -0.49
C SER A 31 -11.45 14.24 0.05
N ASP A 32 -11.23 14.12 1.35
CA ASP A 32 -9.98 14.53 2.01
C ASP A 32 -8.79 13.73 1.48
N ALA A 33 -8.96 12.42 1.31
CA ALA A 33 -7.92 11.55 0.78
C ALA A 33 -7.56 11.93 -0.66
N LYS A 34 -8.55 12.17 -1.51
CA LYS A 34 -8.32 12.59 -2.90
C LYS A 34 -7.55 13.90 -2.98
N ASP A 35 -7.90 14.87 -2.15
CA ASP A 35 -7.22 16.16 -2.11
C ASP A 35 -5.75 16.00 -1.70
N LEU A 36 -5.48 15.18 -0.68
CA LEU A 36 -4.12 14.92 -0.22
C LEU A 36 -3.29 14.22 -1.29
N LEU A 37 -3.85 13.20 -1.93
CA LEU A 37 -3.15 12.44 -3.00
C LEU A 37 -2.82 13.34 -4.19
N SER A 38 -3.75 14.21 -4.57
CA SER A 38 -3.52 15.19 -5.63
C SER A 38 -2.38 16.15 -5.29
N LYS A 39 -2.36 16.67 -4.05
CA LYS A 39 -1.32 17.59 -3.58
C LYS A 39 0.06 16.92 -3.55
N LYS A 40 0.13 15.63 -3.26
CA LYS A 40 1.37 14.87 -3.19
C LYS A 40 1.79 14.27 -4.53
N GLY A 41 1.02 14.44 -5.59
CA GLY A 41 1.33 13.93 -6.92
C GLY A 41 1.30 12.40 -7.01
N VAL A 42 0.44 11.76 -6.25
CA VAL A 42 0.33 10.29 -6.20
C VAL A 42 -0.48 9.78 -7.38
N SER A 43 0.08 8.88 -8.17
CA SER A 43 -0.59 8.26 -9.32
C SER A 43 -1.02 6.81 -9.09
N TYR A 44 -0.49 6.13 -8.06
CA TYR A 44 -0.88 4.75 -7.79
C TYR A 44 -2.32 4.67 -7.26
N GLN A 45 -2.97 3.54 -7.54
CA GLN A 45 -4.37 3.33 -7.18
C GLN A 45 -4.56 3.30 -5.67
N ASN A 46 -5.61 3.94 -5.19
CA ASN A 46 -6.05 3.87 -3.79
C ASN A 46 -7.45 3.29 -3.77
N ILE A 47 -7.69 2.33 -2.88
CA ILE A 47 -8.94 1.59 -2.79
C ILE A 47 -9.47 1.60 -1.35
N TRP A 48 -10.75 1.29 -1.20
CA TRP A 48 -11.38 1.11 0.10
C TRP A 48 -12.22 -0.18 0.08
N PHE A 49 -12.53 -0.68 1.27
CA PHE A 49 -13.32 -1.90 1.44
C PHE A 49 -14.46 -1.66 2.43
N ALA A 50 -15.51 -2.47 2.32
CA ALA A 50 -16.51 -2.56 3.39
C ALA A 50 -15.83 -3.09 4.67
N SER A 51 -16.17 -2.52 5.81
CA SER A 51 -15.54 -2.88 7.07
C SER A 51 -15.81 -4.34 7.49
N ASP A 52 -16.90 -4.92 7.02
CA ASP A 52 -17.27 -6.31 7.29
C ASP A 52 -16.74 -7.31 6.26
N SER A 53 -16.07 -6.84 5.19
CA SER A 53 -15.37 -7.71 4.25
C SER A 53 -14.10 -8.29 4.87
N GLU A 54 -13.56 -9.37 4.31
CA GLU A 54 -12.30 -9.93 4.80
C GLU A 54 -11.14 -8.92 4.70
N ALA A 55 -11.07 -8.18 3.59
CA ALA A 55 -10.07 -7.14 3.42
C ALA A 55 -10.27 -5.99 4.41
N GLY A 56 -11.51 -5.59 4.66
CA GLY A 56 -11.84 -4.55 5.65
C GLY A 56 -11.48 -4.99 7.07
N LYS A 57 -11.78 -6.23 7.43
CA LYS A 57 -11.41 -6.79 8.73
C LYS A 57 -9.89 -6.85 8.91
N PHE A 58 -9.17 -7.26 7.89
CA PHE A 58 -7.70 -7.24 7.90
C PHE A 58 -7.18 -5.83 8.13
N THR A 59 -7.69 -4.85 7.40
CA THR A 59 -7.29 -3.44 7.50
C THR A 59 -7.61 -2.89 8.89
N SER A 60 -8.78 -3.19 9.44
CA SER A 60 -9.20 -2.75 10.77
C SER A 60 -8.37 -3.39 11.89
N GLY A 61 -7.78 -4.54 11.65
CA GLY A 61 -6.92 -5.23 12.61
C GLY A 61 -5.51 -4.64 12.71
N LEU A 62 -5.13 -3.74 11.82
CA LEU A 62 -3.84 -3.08 11.88
C LEU A 62 -3.83 -2.04 13.01
N TYR A 63 -2.77 -2.07 13.81
CA TYR A 63 -2.64 -1.18 14.96
C TYR A 63 -1.70 -0.01 14.74
N ALA A 64 -1.00 0.03 13.60
CA ALA A 64 -0.05 1.09 13.27
C ALA A 64 -0.16 1.45 11.79
N PHE A 65 -0.07 2.74 11.48
CA PHE A 65 -0.13 3.26 10.12
C PHE A 65 1.03 4.22 9.89
N PRO A 66 1.62 4.26 8.70
CA PRO A 66 1.37 3.33 7.59
C PRO A 66 1.99 1.95 7.82
N THR A 67 1.46 0.92 7.16
CA THR A 67 2.03 -0.42 7.12
C THR A 67 2.09 -0.87 5.66
N THR A 68 3.22 -1.44 5.26
CA THR A 68 3.45 -1.87 3.88
C THR A 68 3.66 -3.38 3.81
N TYR A 69 2.91 -4.03 2.93
CA TYR A 69 3.07 -5.45 2.61
C TYR A 69 3.53 -5.60 1.16
N VAL A 70 4.33 -6.63 0.90
CA VAL A 70 4.67 -7.04 -0.46
C VAL A 70 3.90 -8.33 -0.77
N VAL A 71 3.23 -8.35 -1.93
CA VAL A 71 2.41 -9.48 -2.36
C VAL A 71 2.93 -9.95 -3.73
N ASP A 72 3.10 -11.26 -3.89
CA ASP A 72 3.56 -11.84 -5.15
C ASP A 72 2.40 -12.00 -6.15
N SER A 73 2.72 -12.52 -7.35
CA SER A 73 1.73 -12.70 -8.41
C SER A 73 0.67 -13.76 -8.09
N ASN A 74 0.89 -14.58 -7.08
CA ASN A 74 -0.06 -15.60 -6.62
C ASN A 74 -0.95 -15.11 -5.47
N GLY A 75 -0.78 -13.86 -5.04
CA GLY A 75 -1.55 -13.30 -3.95
C GLY A 75 -1.01 -13.62 -2.56
N ASN A 76 0.21 -14.12 -2.46
CA ASN A 76 0.84 -14.47 -1.18
C ASN A 76 1.69 -13.30 -0.66
N ILE A 77 1.60 -13.04 0.65
CA ILE A 77 2.44 -12.04 1.30
C ILE A 77 3.88 -12.56 1.37
N VAL A 78 4.82 -11.71 0.94
CA VAL A 78 6.25 -12.02 0.94
C VAL A 78 6.91 -11.32 2.13
N GLY A 79 7.47 -12.12 3.04
CA GLY A 79 8.21 -11.61 4.20
C GLY A 79 7.33 -10.93 5.25
N GLU A 80 7.97 -10.13 6.09
CA GLU A 80 7.32 -9.39 7.17
C GLU A 80 6.84 -8.03 6.68
N PRO A 81 5.72 -7.50 7.23
CA PRO A 81 5.29 -6.14 6.89
C PRO A 81 6.29 -5.10 7.41
N ILE A 82 6.38 -4.00 6.68
CA ILE A 82 7.17 -2.85 7.10
C ILE A 82 6.23 -1.88 7.82
N VAL A 83 6.44 -1.71 9.11
CA VAL A 83 5.63 -0.82 9.95
C VAL A 83 6.27 0.57 9.97
N GLY A 84 5.46 1.59 9.76
CA GLY A 84 5.91 2.98 9.70
C GLY A 84 6.13 3.46 8.26
N ALA A 85 6.35 4.76 8.12
CA ALA A 85 6.58 5.36 6.81
C ALA A 85 7.88 4.87 6.19
N VAL A 86 7.87 4.55 4.90
CA VAL A 86 9.05 4.05 4.18
C VAL A 86 9.82 5.26 3.65
N THR A 87 10.61 5.88 4.52
CA THR A 87 11.36 7.10 4.21
C THR A 87 12.87 6.97 4.46
N ALA A 88 13.28 6.10 5.37
CA ALA A 88 14.70 5.89 5.69
C ALA A 88 15.35 4.92 4.68
N PRO A 89 16.67 5.09 4.39
CA PRO A 89 17.36 4.20 3.43
C PRO A 89 17.29 2.73 3.76
N ASP A 90 17.38 2.34 5.02
CA ASP A 90 17.30 0.93 5.43
C ASP A 90 15.90 0.35 5.22
N GLN A 91 14.86 1.14 5.43
CA GLN A 91 13.48 0.73 5.15
C GLN A 91 13.26 0.55 3.64
N ILE A 92 13.81 1.44 2.83
CA ILE A 92 13.75 1.35 1.38
C ILE A 92 14.48 0.10 0.89
N LYS A 93 15.66 -0.19 1.44
CA LYS A 93 16.41 -1.42 1.12
C LYS A 93 15.65 -2.68 1.50
N ALA A 94 15.04 -2.70 2.68
CA ALA A 94 14.24 -3.84 3.13
C ALA A 94 13.05 -4.08 2.20
N LEU A 95 12.36 -3.03 1.80
CA LEU A 95 11.25 -3.10 0.86
C LEU A 95 11.72 -3.60 -0.50
N GLN A 96 12.83 -3.07 -1.01
CA GLN A 96 13.38 -3.47 -2.30
C GLN A 96 13.77 -4.96 -2.30
N ALA A 97 14.33 -5.47 -1.20
CA ALA A 97 14.68 -6.89 -1.07
C ALA A 97 13.44 -7.78 -1.14
N LEU A 98 12.34 -7.38 -0.51
CA LEU A 98 11.07 -8.12 -0.57
C LEU A 98 10.49 -8.11 -1.98
N ILE A 99 10.57 -6.99 -2.67
CA ILE A 99 10.12 -6.86 -4.07
C ILE A 99 10.93 -7.78 -4.98
N ASP A 100 12.25 -7.78 -4.84
CA ASP A 100 13.13 -8.64 -5.63
C ASP A 100 12.80 -10.11 -5.39
N GLN A 101 12.53 -10.50 -4.15
CA GLN A 101 12.10 -11.85 -3.78
C GLN A 101 10.77 -12.21 -4.45
N ALA A 102 9.80 -11.30 -4.45
CA ALA A 102 8.49 -11.51 -5.06
C ALA A 102 8.59 -11.70 -6.58
N ILE A 103 9.47 -10.94 -7.24
CA ILE A 103 9.68 -11.02 -8.69
C ILE A 103 10.41 -12.29 -9.08
N SER A 104 11.41 -12.70 -8.32
CA SER A 104 12.24 -13.87 -8.63
C SER A 104 11.59 -15.19 -8.22
N GLY A 105 10.67 -15.13 -7.30
CA GLY A 105 9.95 -16.30 -6.81
C GLY A 105 8.71 -16.58 -7.59
#